data_6d0914e669cf43ca28dab6c7b3824a72
#
_entry.id   6d0914e669cf43ca28dab6c7b3824a72
#
_cell.length_a   1.000
_cell.length_b   1.000
_cell.length_c   1.000
_cell.angle_alpha   90.00
_cell.angle_beta   90.00
_cell.angle_gamma   90.00
#
_symmetry.space_group_name_H-M   'P 1'
#
loop_
_entity.id
_entity.type
_entity.pdbx_description
1 polymer ?
#
loop_
_entity_poly.entity_id
_entity_poly.type
_entity_poly.pdbx_seq_one_letter_code
_entity_poly.pdbx_strand_id
1 'polypeptide(L)'
;MRNITKKKRMNKKLYMVSLGPGDVELLTLKALNAFKNCDAICVPTKSKNNSFDKSISYKIVSQALEILKIEKKIIPVYSPMAFVENDWDNEAKVIVESLDSHESVCFVTLGDAGVYSSIYYLLHRIKKANKHYYNNSEVIAGVTSFSAASAIAKKALCLGDEQLIIRPINPRADVKTTEILMRPKIGMDTKELGEGDFYTFENLYLENEIVTPSKISKVTRYMTLFLKFAKRD
;
A
#
# COMPACT_ATOMS: atom_id res chain seq x y z
N MET A 1 7.17 -28.53 23.59
CA MET A 1 6.19 -28.04 22.62
C MET A 1 5.93 -26.51 22.64
N ARG A 2 5.93 -25.81 23.81
CA ARG A 2 5.67 -24.35 23.87
C ARG A 2 6.72 -23.45 23.20
N ASN A 3 7.98 -23.85 23.10
CA ASN A 3 9.06 -23.04 22.52
C ASN A 3 9.11 -23.06 20.97
N ILE A 4 8.64 -24.13 20.34
CA ILE A 4 8.65 -24.25 18.86
C ILE A 4 7.55 -23.38 18.25
N THR A 5 6.37 -23.33 18.88
CA THR A 5 5.24 -22.46 18.44
C THR A 5 5.55 -20.97 18.60
N LYS A 6 6.32 -20.58 19.61
CA LYS A 6 6.70 -19.18 19.83
C LYS A 6 7.75 -18.69 18.81
N LYS A 7 8.73 -19.54 18.48
CA LYS A 7 9.79 -19.25 17.48
C LYS A 7 9.23 -19.19 16.06
N LYS A 8 8.22 -20.06 15.75
CA LYS A 8 7.54 -20.10 14.45
C LYS A 8 6.67 -18.84 14.20
N ARG A 9 6.13 -18.20 15.26
CA ARG A 9 5.38 -16.94 15.16
C ARG A 9 6.27 -15.71 14.92
N MET A 10 7.56 -15.76 15.22
CA MET A 10 8.47 -14.61 15.14
C MET A 10 8.89 -14.21 13.73
N ASN A 11 8.69 -15.05 12.74
CA ASN A 11 9.16 -14.79 11.35
C ASN A 11 8.02 -14.61 10.33
N LYS A 12 6.76 -14.49 10.77
CA LYS A 12 5.62 -14.29 9.86
C LYS A 12 5.73 -12.96 9.13
N LYS A 13 5.64 -12.97 7.79
CA LYS A 13 5.77 -11.78 6.96
C LYS A 13 4.47 -11.52 6.17
N LEU A 14 3.96 -10.30 6.25
CA LEU A 14 2.83 -9.83 5.46
C LEU A 14 3.30 -8.82 4.40
N TYR A 15 2.99 -9.10 3.13
CA TYR A 15 3.18 -8.14 2.05
C TYR A 15 1.82 -7.61 1.60
N MET A 16 1.65 -6.29 1.65
CA MET A 16 0.47 -5.59 1.14
C MET A 16 0.84 -5.01 -0.22
N VAL A 17 0.43 -5.67 -1.30
CA VAL A 17 1.01 -5.48 -2.64
C VAL A 17 0.08 -4.70 -3.56
N SER A 18 0.58 -3.62 -4.13
CA SER A 18 -0.09 -2.87 -5.20
C SER A 18 0.10 -3.57 -6.55
N LEU A 19 -1.01 -3.78 -7.27
CA LEU A 19 -1.02 -4.42 -8.60
C LEU A 19 -0.90 -3.45 -9.77
N GLY A 20 -0.85 -2.15 -9.50
CA GLY A 20 -0.94 -1.16 -10.57
C GLY A 20 -2.33 -1.05 -11.19
N PRO A 21 -2.47 -0.30 -12.30
CA PRO A 21 -3.76 0.09 -12.87
C PRO A 21 -4.47 -1.01 -13.69
N GLY A 22 -3.84 -2.16 -13.93
CA GLY A 22 -4.48 -3.27 -14.65
C GLY A 22 -3.58 -4.04 -15.60
N ASP A 23 -2.46 -3.47 -16.01
CA ASP A 23 -1.47 -4.12 -16.85
C ASP A 23 -0.40 -4.81 -15.99
N VAL A 24 -0.14 -6.09 -16.26
CA VAL A 24 0.87 -6.88 -15.54
C VAL A 24 2.28 -6.33 -15.72
N GLU A 25 2.60 -5.68 -16.82
CA GLU A 25 3.89 -5.05 -17.08
C GLU A 25 4.13 -3.80 -16.22
N LEU A 26 3.06 -3.24 -15.61
CA LEU A 26 3.15 -2.13 -14.66
C LEU A 26 3.32 -2.59 -13.20
N LEU A 27 3.52 -3.89 -12.97
CA LEU A 27 3.93 -4.39 -11.66
C LEU A 27 5.38 -3.95 -11.36
N THR A 28 5.61 -3.55 -10.12
CA THR A 28 6.97 -3.27 -9.69
C THR A 28 7.77 -4.56 -9.50
N LEU A 29 9.08 -4.51 -9.70
CA LEU A 29 9.98 -5.63 -9.36
C LEU A 29 9.83 -6.07 -7.90
N LYS A 30 9.52 -5.12 -6.99
CA LYS A 30 9.30 -5.40 -5.59
C LYS A 30 8.03 -6.23 -5.37
N ALA A 31 6.96 -5.95 -6.14
CA ALA A 31 5.74 -6.76 -6.13
C ALA A 31 6.00 -8.19 -6.62
N LEU A 32 6.72 -8.34 -7.73
CA LEU A 32 7.11 -9.66 -8.25
C LEU A 32 7.98 -10.45 -7.26
N ASN A 33 8.91 -9.78 -6.57
CA ASN A 33 9.73 -10.40 -5.53
C ASN A 33 8.88 -10.82 -4.32
N ALA A 34 7.86 -10.05 -3.93
CA ALA A 34 6.94 -10.46 -2.88
C ALA A 34 6.18 -11.73 -3.28
N PHE A 35 5.72 -11.85 -4.53
CA PHE A 35 5.07 -13.07 -5.03
C PHE A 35 6.01 -14.28 -5.03
N LYS A 36 7.29 -14.11 -5.37
CA LYS A 36 8.28 -15.19 -5.28
C LYS A 36 8.46 -15.67 -3.83
N ASN A 37 8.49 -14.73 -2.88
CA ASN A 37 8.89 -14.99 -1.50
C ASN A 37 7.72 -15.36 -0.57
N CYS A 38 6.46 -15.19 -0.98
CA CYS A 38 5.32 -15.56 -0.16
C CYS A 38 4.91 -17.03 -0.38
N ASP A 39 4.24 -17.63 0.63
CA ASP A 39 3.68 -18.98 0.55
C ASP A 39 2.27 -18.96 -0.05
N ALA A 40 1.51 -17.90 0.21
CA ALA A 40 0.15 -17.75 -0.28
C ALA A 40 -0.17 -16.31 -0.65
N ILE A 41 -1.12 -16.13 -1.57
CA ILE A 41 -1.58 -14.82 -2.03
C ILE A 41 -3.09 -14.71 -1.78
N CYS A 42 -3.47 -13.77 -0.91
CA CYS A 42 -4.85 -13.37 -0.65
C CYS A 42 -5.30 -12.40 -1.75
N VAL A 43 -6.32 -12.79 -2.52
CA VAL A 43 -6.80 -12.03 -3.66
C VAL A 43 -8.25 -11.60 -3.44
N PRO A 44 -8.57 -10.28 -3.50
CA PRO A 44 -9.93 -9.80 -3.39
C PRO A 44 -10.84 -10.29 -4.50
N THR A 45 -12.05 -10.71 -4.12
CA THR A 45 -13.14 -11.04 -5.04
C THR A 45 -14.46 -10.48 -4.57
N LYS A 46 -15.32 -10.05 -5.51
CA LYS A 46 -16.68 -9.60 -5.22
C LYS A 46 -17.68 -10.77 -5.14
N SER A 47 -17.23 -11.98 -5.44
CA SER A 47 -18.08 -13.16 -5.50
C SER A 47 -18.22 -13.80 -4.12
N LYS A 48 -19.45 -13.95 -3.64
CA LYS A 48 -19.75 -14.60 -2.35
C LYS A 48 -19.39 -16.09 -2.32
N ASN A 49 -19.33 -16.74 -3.49
CA ASN A 49 -18.90 -18.14 -3.61
C ASN A 49 -17.37 -18.29 -3.80
N ASN A 50 -16.62 -17.22 -3.55
CA ASN A 50 -15.16 -17.20 -3.69
C ASN A 50 -14.65 -17.47 -5.13
N SER A 51 -15.47 -17.33 -6.16
CA SER A 51 -15.06 -17.38 -7.56
C SER A 51 -14.24 -16.15 -7.95
N PHE A 52 -13.32 -16.31 -8.87
CA PHE A 52 -12.51 -15.23 -9.42
C PHE A 52 -12.93 -14.76 -10.83
N ASP A 53 -14.05 -15.24 -11.36
CA ASP A 53 -14.47 -15.05 -12.76
C ASP A 53 -14.47 -13.58 -13.23
N LYS A 54 -14.70 -12.64 -12.30
CA LYS A 54 -14.71 -11.19 -12.58
C LYS A 54 -13.63 -10.41 -11.80
N SER A 55 -12.67 -11.11 -11.20
CA SER A 55 -11.61 -10.45 -10.41
C SER A 55 -10.47 -9.99 -11.31
N ILE A 56 -10.34 -8.67 -11.51
CA ILE A 56 -9.20 -8.06 -12.20
C ILE A 56 -7.91 -8.37 -11.45
N SER A 57 -7.92 -8.30 -10.12
CA SER A 57 -6.77 -8.60 -9.29
C SER A 57 -6.27 -10.04 -9.50
N TYR A 58 -7.18 -11.01 -9.59
CA TYR A 58 -6.82 -12.40 -9.86
C TYR A 58 -6.18 -12.55 -11.24
N LYS A 59 -6.74 -11.89 -12.27
CA LYS A 59 -6.17 -11.93 -13.62
C LYS A 59 -4.71 -11.45 -13.64
N ILE A 60 -4.42 -10.32 -12.99
CA ILE A 60 -3.06 -9.77 -12.93
C ILE A 60 -2.13 -10.71 -12.15
N VAL A 61 -2.58 -11.23 -11.00
CA VAL A 61 -1.79 -12.19 -10.20
C VAL A 61 -1.48 -13.44 -11.02
N SER A 62 -2.47 -14.02 -11.72
CA SER A 62 -2.26 -15.23 -12.55
C SER A 62 -1.25 -14.97 -13.66
N GLN A 63 -1.34 -13.84 -14.37
CA GLN A 63 -0.36 -13.46 -15.39
C GLN A 63 1.05 -13.27 -14.79
N ALA A 64 1.15 -12.64 -13.63
CA ALA A 64 2.43 -12.47 -12.95
C ALA A 64 3.06 -13.79 -12.55
N LEU A 65 2.27 -14.74 -12.04
CA LEU A 65 2.76 -16.07 -11.67
C LEU A 65 3.21 -16.89 -12.90
N GLU A 66 2.50 -16.76 -14.03
CA GLU A 66 2.90 -17.35 -15.31
C GLU A 66 4.24 -16.78 -15.81
N ILE A 67 4.41 -15.46 -15.80
CA ILE A 67 5.68 -14.79 -16.17
C ILE A 67 6.82 -15.27 -15.26
N LEU A 68 6.56 -15.42 -13.98
CA LEU A 68 7.54 -15.89 -12.99
C LEU A 68 7.81 -17.40 -13.09
N LYS A 69 6.97 -18.16 -13.80
CA LYS A 69 7.00 -19.63 -13.88
C LYS A 69 6.95 -20.30 -12.50
N ILE A 70 6.09 -19.80 -11.62
CA ILE A 70 5.88 -20.31 -10.26
C ILE A 70 4.40 -20.54 -9.99
N GLU A 71 4.12 -21.48 -9.09
CA GLU A 71 2.79 -21.71 -8.55
C GLU A 71 2.70 -21.22 -7.12
N LYS A 72 1.57 -20.63 -6.75
CA LYS A 72 1.29 -20.17 -5.40
C LYS A 72 -0.14 -20.55 -4.99
N LYS A 73 -0.33 -20.79 -3.70
CA LYS A 73 -1.67 -20.94 -3.14
C LYS A 73 -2.41 -19.60 -3.21
N ILE A 74 -3.55 -19.58 -3.90
CA ILE A 74 -4.41 -18.41 -3.97
C ILE A 74 -5.55 -18.58 -2.96
N ILE A 75 -5.75 -17.55 -2.13
CA ILE A 75 -6.78 -17.50 -1.09
C ILE A 75 -7.77 -16.40 -1.46
N PRO A 76 -9.03 -16.72 -1.73
CA PRO A 76 -10.04 -15.72 -2.01
C PRO A 76 -10.37 -14.91 -0.75
N VAL A 77 -10.49 -13.60 -0.91
CA VAL A 77 -10.93 -12.68 0.13
C VAL A 77 -12.18 -11.99 -0.38
N TYR A 78 -13.34 -12.29 0.19
CA TYR A 78 -14.57 -11.62 -0.21
C TYR A 78 -14.50 -10.14 0.16
N SER A 79 -14.56 -9.28 -0.85
CA SER A 79 -14.46 -7.83 -0.73
C SER A 79 -15.55 -7.17 -1.59
N PRO A 80 -16.73 -6.86 -1.00
CA PRO A 80 -17.87 -6.33 -1.75
C PRO A 80 -17.70 -4.88 -2.20
N MET A 81 -16.62 -4.19 -1.76
CA MET A 81 -16.34 -2.78 -2.06
C MET A 81 -17.43 -1.82 -1.56
N ALA A 82 -18.16 -2.22 -0.54
CA ALA A 82 -19.27 -1.44 0.01
C ALA A 82 -18.84 -0.35 1.00
N PHE A 83 -17.55 -0.33 1.38
CA PHE A 83 -16.97 0.58 2.38
C PHE A 83 -17.66 0.48 3.75
N VAL A 84 -18.04 -0.74 4.15
CA VAL A 84 -18.63 -1.04 5.45
C VAL A 84 -17.54 -1.62 6.35
N GLU A 85 -17.50 -1.18 7.61
CA GLU A 85 -16.47 -1.61 8.57
C GLU A 85 -16.42 -3.13 8.78
N ASN A 86 -17.59 -3.76 8.85
CA ASN A 86 -17.70 -5.20 9.01
C ASN A 86 -17.07 -5.99 7.84
N ASP A 87 -17.08 -5.44 6.62
CA ASP A 87 -16.42 -6.08 5.48
C ASP A 87 -14.90 -6.08 5.67
N TRP A 88 -14.32 -4.96 6.11
CA TRP A 88 -12.89 -4.87 6.38
C TRP A 88 -12.46 -5.75 7.56
N ASP A 89 -13.34 -5.94 8.57
CA ASP A 89 -13.06 -6.85 9.70
C ASP A 89 -13.00 -8.30 9.20
N ASN A 90 -13.92 -8.71 8.32
CA ASN A 90 -13.92 -10.03 7.70
C ASN A 90 -12.71 -10.24 6.77
N GLU A 91 -12.37 -9.25 5.94
CA GLU A 91 -11.17 -9.30 5.09
C GLU A 91 -9.89 -9.45 5.93
N ALA A 92 -9.74 -8.64 6.98
CA ALA A 92 -8.58 -8.69 7.86
C ALA A 92 -8.49 -10.03 8.61
N LYS A 93 -9.62 -10.61 9.00
CA LYS A 93 -9.69 -11.94 9.62
C LYS A 93 -9.12 -13.02 8.70
N VAL A 94 -9.53 -13.04 7.42
CA VAL A 94 -9.01 -14.01 6.43
C VAL A 94 -7.50 -13.87 6.25
N ILE A 95 -6.98 -12.63 6.23
CA ILE A 95 -5.53 -12.39 6.12
C ILE A 95 -4.80 -12.90 7.35
N VAL A 96 -5.32 -12.67 8.57
CA VAL A 96 -4.72 -13.15 9.82
C VAL A 96 -4.73 -14.67 9.88
N GLU A 97 -5.85 -15.33 9.57
CA GLU A 97 -5.96 -16.80 9.50
C GLU A 97 -5.01 -17.41 8.46
N SER A 98 -4.81 -16.69 7.34
CA SER A 98 -3.83 -17.10 6.32
C SER A 98 -2.40 -17.03 6.87
N LEU A 99 -2.06 -15.98 7.62
CA LEU A 99 -0.77 -15.85 8.29
C LEU A 99 -0.60 -16.87 9.42
N ASP A 100 -1.65 -17.26 10.11
CA ASP A 100 -1.57 -18.34 11.12
C ASP A 100 -1.15 -19.67 10.47
N SER A 101 -1.56 -19.90 9.22
CA SER A 101 -1.33 -21.14 8.46
C SER A 101 -0.07 -21.14 7.59
N HIS A 102 0.50 -19.96 7.26
CA HIS A 102 1.66 -19.80 6.38
C HIS A 102 2.71 -18.91 7.02
N GLU A 103 3.99 -19.04 6.62
CA GLU A 103 5.07 -18.19 7.13
C GLU A 103 5.03 -16.79 6.51
N SER A 104 4.57 -16.70 5.25
CA SER A 104 4.50 -15.45 4.51
C SER A 104 3.27 -15.39 3.62
N VAL A 105 2.59 -14.23 3.61
CA VAL A 105 1.36 -14.01 2.85
C VAL A 105 1.44 -12.68 2.12
N CYS A 106 1.02 -12.67 0.85
CA CYS A 106 0.68 -11.43 0.14
C CYS A 106 -0.82 -11.19 0.25
N PHE A 107 -1.23 -9.94 0.47
CA PHE A 107 -2.56 -9.44 0.14
C PHE A 107 -2.42 -8.42 -0.97
N VAL A 108 -3.25 -8.48 -2.00
CA VAL A 108 -3.12 -7.63 -3.19
C VAL A 108 -4.25 -6.62 -3.28
N THR A 109 -3.95 -5.43 -3.83
CA THR A 109 -4.93 -4.40 -4.17
C THR A 109 -4.73 -3.90 -5.59
N LEU A 110 -5.81 -3.60 -6.31
CA LEU A 110 -5.74 -2.94 -7.61
C LEU A 110 -5.31 -1.47 -7.43
N GLY A 111 -4.50 -0.94 -8.34
CA GLY A 111 -3.95 0.40 -8.25
C GLY A 111 -2.75 0.48 -7.30
N ASP A 112 -2.62 1.62 -6.63
CA ASP A 112 -1.60 1.88 -5.63
C ASP A 112 -2.18 1.90 -4.22
N ALA A 113 -1.51 1.23 -3.29
CA ALA A 113 -1.89 1.16 -1.89
C ALA A 113 -2.01 2.53 -1.21
N GLY A 114 -1.24 3.52 -1.66
CA GLY A 114 -1.21 4.87 -1.10
C GLY A 114 -2.42 5.75 -1.45
N VAL A 115 -3.22 5.38 -2.47
CA VAL A 115 -4.29 6.23 -3.00
C VAL A 115 -5.61 5.47 -3.08
N TYR A 116 -6.60 5.87 -2.27
CA TYR A 116 -7.96 5.29 -2.24
C TYR A 116 -8.03 3.78 -2.09
N SER A 117 -7.09 3.18 -1.38
CA SER A 117 -7.01 1.74 -1.14
C SER A 117 -7.56 1.34 0.22
N SER A 118 -8.12 0.13 0.33
CA SER A 118 -8.54 -0.48 1.61
C SER A 118 -7.38 -0.95 2.48
N ILE A 119 -6.16 -1.04 1.94
CA ILE A 119 -4.99 -1.63 2.65
C ILE A 119 -4.77 -1.04 4.05
N TYR A 120 -4.86 0.28 4.20
CA TYR A 120 -4.62 0.91 5.51
C TYR A 120 -5.75 0.66 6.51
N TYR A 121 -7.00 0.47 6.05
CA TYR A 121 -8.09 0.02 6.90
C TYR A 121 -7.84 -1.41 7.39
N LEU A 122 -7.36 -2.29 6.52
CA LEU A 122 -7.01 -3.67 6.87
C LEU A 122 -5.81 -3.71 7.83
N LEU A 123 -4.75 -2.96 7.57
CA LEU A 123 -3.57 -2.87 8.45
C LEU A 123 -3.95 -2.40 9.86
N HIS A 124 -4.87 -1.44 9.98
CA HIS A 124 -5.35 -0.99 11.29
C HIS A 124 -6.04 -2.12 12.07
N ARG A 125 -6.86 -2.94 11.40
CA ARG A 125 -7.53 -4.09 11.98
C ARG A 125 -6.56 -5.21 12.34
N ILE A 126 -5.62 -5.49 11.44
CA ILE A 126 -4.55 -6.46 11.70
C ILE A 126 -3.71 -6.03 12.91
N LYS A 127 -3.40 -4.72 13.06
CA LYS A 127 -2.70 -4.19 14.22
C LYS A 127 -3.45 -4.45 15.53
N LYS A 128 -4.78 -4.30 15.53
CA LYS A 128 -5.64 -4.60 16.69
C LYS A 128 -5.68 -6.10 16.99
N ALA A 129 -5.79 -6.93 15.97
CA ALA A 129 -5.87 -8.38 16.11
C ALA A 129 -4.51 -9.00 16.49
N ASN A 130 -3.44 -8.56 15.85
CA ASN A 130 -2.08 -9.08 16.08
C ASN A 130 -1.02 -8.02 15.73
N LYS A 131 -0.54 -7.29 16.73
CA LYS A 131 0.48 -6.24 16.59
C LYS A 131 1.78 -6.77 15.96
N HIS A 132 2.13 -8.05 16.17
CA HIS A 132 3.33 -8.65 15.60
C HIS A 132 3.21 -8.77 14.07
N TYR A 133 2.05 -9.18 13.53
CA TYR A 133 1.81 -9.25 12.08
C TYR A 133 1.87 -7.86 11.43
N TYR A 134 1.31 -6.85 12.10
CA TYR A 134 1.42 -5.47 11.67
C TYR A 134 2.87 -4.99 11.63
N ASN A 135 3.66 -5.23 12.68
CA ASN A 135 5.06 -4.79 12.74
C ASN A 135 5.95 -5.48 11.68
N ASN A 136 5.57 -6.68 11.25
CA ASN A 136 6.26 -7.44 10.21
C ASN A 136 5.57 -7.30 8.83
N SER A 137 4.67 -6.35 8.68
CA SER A 137 4.06 -6.04 7.39
C SER A 137 4.91 -5.06 6.59
N GLU A 138 4.79 -5.17 5.28
CA GLU A 138 5.41 -4.28 4.32
C GLU A 138 4.39 -3.87 3.26
N VAL A 139 4.21 -2.56 3.05
CA VAL A 139 3.37 -2.04 1.98
C VAL A 139 4.24 -1.78 0.77
N ILE A 140 3.86 -2.37 -0.36
CA ILE A 140 4.58 -2.23 -1.63
C ILE A 140 3.76 -1.30 -2.52
N ALA A 141 4.33 -0.13 -2.79
CA ALA A 141 3.75 0.88 -3.66
C ALA A 141 3.63 0.38 -5.11
N GLY A 142 2.73 0.97 -5.88
CA GLY A 142 2.48 0.61 -7.26
C GLY A 142 2.36 1.83 -8.19
N VAL A 143 2.13 1.56 -9.46
CA VAL A 143 1.80 2.59 -10.44
C VAL A 143 0.35 3.01 -10.26
N THR A 144 0.10 4.31 -10.10
CA THR A 144 -1.25 4.85 -9.97
C THR A 144 -1.96 4.92 -11.32
N SER A 145 -3.29 4.83 -11.32
CA SER A 145 -4.09 4.92 -12.56
C SER A 145 -3.94 6.27 -13.27
N PHE A 146 -3.81 7.36 -12.52
CA PHE A 146 -3.63 8.69 -13.12
C PHE A 146 -2.22 8.87 -13.71
N SER A 147 -1.18 8.26 -13.14
CA SER A 147 0.16 8.22 -13.73
C SER A 147 0.16 7.47 -15.07
N ALA A 148 -0.47 6.29 -15.12
CA ALA A 148 -0.62 5.53 -16.35
C ALA A 148 -1.46 6.28 -17.40
N ALA A 149 -2.55 6.94 -16.99
CA ALA A 149 -3.39 7.76 -17.88
C ALA A 149 -2.61 8.94 -18.47
N SER A 150 -1.76 9.60 -17.69
CA SER A 150 -0.86 10.66 -18.15
C SER A 150 0.08 10.17 -19.25
N ALA A 151 0.68 8.99 -19.06
CA ALA A 151 1.56 8.38 -20.05
C ALA A 151 0.83 8.08 -21.39
N ILE A 152 -0.38 7.51 -21.31
CA ILE A 152 -1.22 7.25 -22.50
C ILE A 152 -1.60 8.56 -23.19
N ALA A 153 -1.99 9.58 -22.43
CA ALA A 153 -2.35 10.89 -22.96
C ALA A 153 -1.15 11.68 -23.52
N LYS A 154 0.09 11.26 -23.19
CA LYS A 154 1.34 11.99 -23.49
C LYS A 154 1.32 13.44 -22.97
N LYS A 155 0.73 13.64 -21.79
CA LYS A 155 0.61 14.94 -21.11
C LYS A 155 1.04 14.81 -19.66
N ALA A 156 1.91 15.72 -19.22
CA ALA A 156 2.30 15.77 -17.81
C ALA A 156 1.09 16.12 -16.92
N LEU A 157 1.07 15.56 -15.71
CA LEU A 157 0.06 15.90 -14.71
C LEU A 157 0.31 17.28 -14.09
N CYS A 158 1.57 17.67 -13.97
CA CYS A 158 1.98 18.99 -13.53
C CYS A 158 3.42 19.27 -14.02
N LEU A 159 3.72 20.52 -14.32
CA LEU A 159 5.01 21.01 -14.78
C LEU A 159 5.41 22.26 -13.98
N GLY A 160 6.70 22.50 -13.84
CA GLY A 160 7.22 23.71 -13.16
C GLY A 160 6.65 23.83 -11.75
N ASP A 161 5.92 24.91 -11.50
CA ASP A 161 5.32 25.25 -10.21
C ASP A 161 3.80 24.95 -10.14
N GLU A 162 3.28 24.17 -11.10
CA GLU A 162 1.89 23.72 -11.09
C GLU A 162 1.63 22.75 -9.92
N GLN A 163 0.38 22.77 -9.43
CA GLN A 163 -0.08 21.87 -8.38
C GLN A 163 -0.95 20.75 -8.96
N LEU A 164 -0.78 19.53 -8.44
CA LEU A 164 -1.66 18.41 -8.72
C LEU A 164 -2.64 18.22 -7.57
N ILE A 165 -3.93 18.24 -7.88
CA ILE A 165 -5.01 17.98 -6.90
C ILE A 165 -5.67 16.64 -7.25
N ILE A 166 -5.65 15.69 -6.32
CA ILE A 166 -6.34 14.40 -6.42
C ILE A 166 -7.47 14.40 -5.40
N ARG A 167 -8.72 14.32 -5.88
CA ARG A 167 -9.90 14.36 -5.03
C ARG A 167 -11.01 13.41 -5.50
N PRO A 168 -11.85 12.87 -4.59
CA PRO A 168 -13.07 12.21 -5.00
C PRO A 168 -14.04 13.22 -5.61
N ILE A 169 -14.74 12.85 -6.69
CA ILE A 169 -15.75 13.72 -7.32
C ILE A 169 -16.96 13.86 -6.40
N ASN A 170 -17.39 12.74 -5.79
CA ASN A 170 -18.52 12.69 -4.88
C ASN A 170 -18.05 12.19 -3.49
N PRO A 171 -17.52 13.07 -2.63
CA PRO A 171 -17.11 12.67 -1.29
C PRO A 171 -18.33 12.28 -0.45
N ARG A 172 -18.15 11.25 0.40
CA ARG A 172 -19.23 10.76 1.30
C ARG A 172 -19.21 11.44 2.67
N ALA A 173 -18.17 12.21 2.98
CA ALA A 173 -17.97 12.93 4.23
C ALA A 173 -17.17 14.21 3.96
N ASP A 174 -16.92 14.98 5.00
CA ASP A 174 -16.07 16.17 4.92
C ASP A 174 -14.69 15.85 4.37
N VAL A 175 -14.23 16.68 3.45
CA VAL A 175 -12.95 16.50 2.77
C VAL A 175 -11.81 16.84 3.72
N LYS A 176 -11.03 15.82 4.08
CA LYS A 176 -9.78 15.99 4.82
C LYS A 176 -8.62 15.94 3.83
N THR A 177 -7.64 16.82 3.99
CA THR A 177 -6.54 16.97 3.02
C THR A 177 -5.23 16.42 3.58
N THR A 178 -4.58 15.54 2.81
CA THR A 178 -3.16 15.20 2.96
C THR A 178 -2.38 15.99 1.92
N GLU A 179 -1.33 16.67 2.34
CA GLU A 179 -0.46 17.47 1.47
C GLU A 179 0.84 16.71 1.21
N ILE A 180 1.27 16.68 -0.04
CA ILE A 180 2.58 16.19 -0.46
C ILE A 180 3.40 17.40 -0.87
N LEU A 181 4.41 17.75 -0.05
CA LEU A 181 5.21 18.95 -0.26
C LEU A 181 6.58 18.55 -0.80
N MET A 182 6.83 18.89 -2.03
CA MET A 182 8.02 18.51 -2.79
C MET A 182 8.89 19.71 -3.11
N ARG A 183 10.17 19.44 -3.43
CA ARG A 183 11.12 20.44 -3.93
C ARG A 183 11.35 21.62 -2.96
N PRO A 184 11.51 21.39 -1.64
CA PRO A 184 11.84 22.48 -0.73
C PRO A 184 13.22 23.02 -1.06
N LYS A 185 13.43 24.33 -0.80
CA LYS A 185 14.76 24.95 -0.96
C LYS A 185 15.68 24.48 0.16
N ILE A 186 16.95 24.17 -0.16
CA ILE A 186 17.99 23.93 0.87
C ILE A 186 18.11 25.20 1.72
N GLY A 187 18.16 25.02 3.04
CA GLY A 187 18.19 26.12 3.99
C GLY A 187 16.83 26.64 4.46
N MET A 188 15.73 26.18 3.86
CA MET A 188 14.37 26.54 4.25
C MET A 188 14.08 26.17 5.72
N ASP A 189 13.53 27.10 6.50
CA ASP A 189 12.96 26.84 7.83
C ASP A 189 11.56 26.24 7.66
N THR A 190 11.35 25.07 8.22
CA THR A 190 10.09 24.32 8.04
C THR A 190 8.95 24.83 8.93
N LYS A 191 9.17 25.87 9.76
CA LYS A 191 8.08 26.55 10.48
C LYS A 191 7.02 27.09 9.53
N GLU A 192 7.42 27.51 8.31
CA GLU A 192 6.52 28.00 7.27
C GLU A 192 5.47 26.97 6.83
N LEU A 193 5.73 25.66 7.01
CA LEU A 193 4.79 24.58 6.67
C LEU A 193 3.62 24.44 7.66
N GLY A 194 3.63 25.24 8.76
CA GLY A 194 2.61 25.17 9.80
C GLY A 194 2.68 23.90 10.65
N GLU A 195 1.64 23.66 11.45
CA GLU A 195 1.52 22.49 12.33
C GLU A 195 0.76 21.35 11.63
N GLY A 196 0.99 20.11 12.07
CA GLY A 196 0.31 18.93 11.52
C GLY A 196 1.01 17.61 11.86
N ASP A 197 0.45 16.54 11.35
CA ASP A 197 1.04 15.19 11.41
C ASP A 197 1.98 15.00 10.21
N PHE A 198 3.26 15.19 10.43
CA PHE A 198 4.28 15.16 9.40
C PHE A 198 5.12 13.90 9.43
N TYR A 199 5.53 13.49 8.22
CA TYR A 199 6.69 12.64 7.98
C TYR A 199 7.62 13.36 7.01
N THR A 200 8.91 13.32 7.31
CA THR A 200 9.98 13.82 6.43
C THR A 200 10.75 12.64 5.87
N PHE A 201 10.96 12.65 4.57
CA PHE A 201 11.76 11.67 3.84
C PHE A 201 12.92 12.40 3.17
N GLU A 202 14.14 12.00 3.48
CA GLU A 202 15.35 12.50 2.84
C GLU A 202 16.03 11.36 2.11
N ASN A 203 16.35 11.54 0.82
CA ASN A 203 16.96 10.52 -0.04
C ASN A 203 16.18 9.19 -0.07
N LEU A 204 14.85 9.24 -0.10
CA LEU A 204 13.98 8.06 -0.08
C LEU A 204 14.43 7.03 -1.14
N TYR A 205 14.73 5.79 -0.70
CA TYR A 205 15.29 4.69 -1.49
C TYR A 205 16.69 4.93 -2.09
N LEU A 206 17.38 5.97 -1.69
CA LEU A 206 18.76 6.25 -2.09
C LEU A 206 19.73 5.99 -0.94
N GLU A 207 21.04 6.14 -1.21
CA GLU A 207 22.06 6.10 -0.16
C GLU A 207 21.80 7.18 0.90
N ASN A 208 22.02 6.83 2.16
CA ASN A 208 21.77 7.71 3.32
C ASN A 208 20.30 8.16 3.43
N GLU A 209 19.36 7.26 3.11
CA GLU A 209 17.94 7.47 3.40
C GLU A 209 17.71 7.79 4.87
N ILE A 210 16.91 8.82 5.15
CA ILE A 210 16.42 9.14 6.48
C ILE A 210 14.91 9.30 6.44
N VAL A 211 14.21 8.60 7.33
CA VAL A 211 12.78 8.75 7.55
C VAL A 211 12.55 9.27 8.96
N THR A 212 12.01 10.46 9.07
CA THR A 212 11.69 11.12 10.34
C THR A 212 10.18 11.21 10.51
N PRO A 213 9.56 10.59 11.57
CA PRO A 213 8.12 10.64 11.80
C PRO A 213 7.71 11.99 12.43
N SER A 214 8.22 13.08 11.90
CA SER A 214 7.91 14.47 12.26
C SER A 214 8.44 15.41 11.18
N LYS A 215 8.16 16.69 11.34
CA LYS A 215 8.77 17.78 10.58
C LYS A 215 10.20 18.05 11.11
N ILE A 216 11.22 18.05 10.25
CA ILE A 216 12.57 18.51 10.59
C ILE A 216 12.56 20.05 10.73
N SER A 217 13.49 20.65 11.45
CA SER A 217 13.54 22.10 11.66
C SER A 217 14.01 22.88 10.43
N LYS A 218 14.94 22.31 9.66
CA LYS A 218 15.57 22.96 8.49
C LYS A 218 15.87 21.93 7.40
N VAL A 219 15.63 22.29 6.16
CA VAL A 219 15.96 21.47 5.00
C VAL A 219 17.46 21.51 4.73
N THR A 220 18.12 20.35 4.76
CA THR A 220 19.57 20.23 4.54
C THR A 220 19.93 19.50 3.25
N ARG A 221 18.96 18.76 2.65
CA ARG A 221 19.18 17.91 1.47
C ARG A 221 18.22 18.27 0.35
N TYR A 222 18.70 18.18 -0.89
CA TYR A 222 17.90 18.45 -2.08
C TYR A 222 16.74 17.47 -2.25
N MET A 223 16.99 16.18 -2.04
CA MET A 223 15.98 15.11 -2.16
C MET A 223 15.18 14.98 -0.86
N THR A 224 14.47 16.06 -0.50
CA THR A 224 13.60 16.10 0.68
C THR A 224 12.14 16.19 0.25
N LEU A 225 11.29 15.38 0.88
CA LEU A 225 9.85 15.30 0.68
C LEU A 225 9.16 15.33 2.05
N PHE A 226 8.09 16.11 2.18
CA PHE A 226 7.22 16.07 3.35
C PHE A 226 5.86 15.50 2.99
N LEU A 227 5.35 14.61 3.83
CA LEU A 227 3.94 14.24 3.86
C LEU A 227 3.32 14.87 5.11
N LYS A 228 2.30 15.71 4.92
CA LYS A 228 1.46 16.25 6.00
C LYS A 228 0.12 15.57 5.93
N PHE A 229 -0.09 14.63 6.82
CA PHE A 229 -1.27 13.78 6.80
C PHE A 229 -2.52 14.51 7.30
N ALA A 230 -3.64 14.22 6.67
CA ALA A 230 -4.96 14.59 7.18
C ALA A 230 -5.16 14.01 8.60
N LYS A 231 -5.75 14.77 9.50
CA LYS A 231 -6.16 14.24 10.81
C LYS A 231 -7.15 13.08 10.62
N ARG A 232 -6.81 11.94 11.16
CA ARG A 232 -7.63 10.71 11.15
C ARG A 232 -7.88 10.30 12.58
N ASP A 233 -9.13 10.19 12.92
CA ASP A 233 -9.58 9.72 14.24
C ASP A 233 -9.27 8.24 14.41
#